data_fb71f41f3c172a4c8bcb285630481b13
#
_entry.id   fb71f41f3c172a4c8bcb285630481b13
#
_cell.length_a   1.000
_cell.length_b   1.000
_cell.length_c   1.000
_cell.angle_alpha   90.00
_cell.angle_beta   90.00
_cell.angle_gamma   90.00
#
_symmetry.space_group_name_H-M   'P 1'
#
loop_
_entity.id
_entity.type
_entity.pdbx_description
1 polymer ?
#
loop_
_entity_poly.entity_id
_entity_poly.type
_entity_poly.pdbx_seq_one_letter_code
_entity_poly.pdbx_strand_id
1 'polypeptide(L)'
;MKKIFSIFLFAVCAMSSVSVNAQEEQATGKPKVFIDYFYRPSNIKAAWADNLRSCVIEGITATSRVELIDASTKETLRLEEERRNSENVVSGGDLERLKVMTTEGANFLITGTVTSIATEKKKLDDGTPYYSATCAYTLKVINPSNGKLVSTKNFKHGDGILNSVTGDTEDEAVSKVCRQAVKTMRELVESAFRIEGYVLEISESKKDEAKELYISIGSDNGVGPDAYFDACIEREIAGRKSNKVIGFLKVKNVEGGDLTLCEVKKGGKEIKQAIDGGQKVIVKSKAKSAGILSKI
;
A
#
# COMPACT_ATOMS: atom_id res chain seq x y z
N MET A 1 -77.62 -38.73 -12.12
CA MET A 1 -77.50 -37.28 -11.93
C MET A 1 -76.46 -37.05 -10.79
N LYS A 2 -75.19 -36.98 -11.17
CA LYS A 2 -74.13 -36.70 -10.18
C LYS A 2 -73.33 -35.48 -10.67
N LYS A 3 -73.44 -34.38 -9.91
CA LYS A 3 -72.65 -33.13 -10.14
C LYS A 3 -71.27 -33.34 -9.63
N ILE A 4 -70.24 -33.21 -10.50
CA ILE A 4 -68.83 -33.23 -10.16
C ILE A 4 -68.40 -31.76 -10.01
N PHE A 5 -68.03 -31.40 -8.78
CA PHE A 5 -67.45 -30.11 -8.43
C PHE A 5 -65.95 -30.17 -8.66
N SER A 6 -65.50 -29.44 -9.67
CA SER A 6 -64.05 -29.30 -9.96
C SER A 6 -63.49 -28.14 -9.14
N ILE A 7 -62.64 -28.44 -8.15
CA ILE A 7 -61.92 -27.44 -7.37
C ILE A 7 -60.60 -27.13 -8.11
N PHE A 8 -60.54 -25.93 -8.67
CA PHE A 8 -59.30 -25.36 -9.21
C PHE A 8 -58.43 -24.84 -8.06
N LEU A 9 -57.36 -25.58 -7.74
CA LEU A 9 -56.37 -25.13 -6.78
C LEU A 9 -55.34 -24.21 -7.48
N PHE A 10 -55.48 -22.90 -7.24
CA PHE A 10 -54.50 -21.90 -7.71
C PHE A 10 -53.27 -21.97 -6.79
N ALA A 11 -52.20 -22.61 -7.25
CA ALA A 11 -50.90 -22.54 -6.59
C ALA A 11 -50.24 -21.21 -6.97
N VAL A 12 -50.28 -20.24 -6.05
CA VAL A 12 -49.48 -19.01 -6.12
C VAL A 12 -48.04 -19.36 -5.75
N CYS A 13 -47.18 -19.56 -6.75
CA CYS A 13 -45.73 -19.57 -6.54
C CYS A 13 -45.25 -18.15 -6.20
N ALA A 14 -45.10 -17.86 -4.93
CA ALA A 14 -44.35 -16.71 -4.47
C ALA A 14 -42.87 -16.93 -4.80
N MET A 15 -42.43 -16.39 -5.94
CA MET A 15 -40.98 -16.26 -6.22
C MET A 15 -40.42 -15.21 -5.27
N SER A 16 -39.92 -15.65 -4.11
CA SER A 16 -39.00 -14.87 -3.31
C SER A 16 -37.70 -14.68 -4.10
N SER A 17 -37.55 -13.51 -4.72
CA SER A 17 -36.28 -13.05 -5.28
C SER A 17 -35.30 -12.95 -4.13
N VAL A 18 -34.50 -13.99 -3.93
CA VAL A 18 -33.30 -13.91 -3.12
C VAL A 18 -32.37 -12.97 -3.88
N SER A 19 -32.31 -11.71 -3.45
CA SER A 19 -31.26 -10.80 -3.84
C SER A 19 -29.96 -11.39 -3.30
N VAL A 20 -29.24 -12.13 -4.15
CA VAL A 20 -27.85 -12.46 -3.91
C VAL A 20 -27.14 -11.13 -3.99
N ASN A 21 -26.97 -10.48 -2.85
CA ASN A 21 -25.93 -9.48 -2.70
C ASN A 21 -24.63 -10.21 -2.96
N ALA A 22 -24.10 -10.08 -4.18
CA ALA A 22 -22.70 -10.32 -4.44
C ALA A 22 -21.93 -9.33 -3.56
N GLN A 23 -21.62 -9.74 -2.32
CA GLN A 23 -20.50 -9.16 -1.61
C GLN A 23 -19.32 -9.38 -2.54
N GLU A 24 -18.78 -8.29 -3.09
CA GLU A 24 -17.43 -8.31 -3.62
C GLU A 24 -16.58 -8.93 -2.49
N GLU A 25 -16.17 -10.15 -2.70
CA GLU A 25 -15.19 -10.86 -1.89
C GLU A 25 -13.94 -9.97 -1.96
N GLN A 26 -13.78 -9.10 -0.96
CA GLN A 26 -12.53 -8.36 -0.80
C GLN A 26 -11.47 -9.43 -0.65
N ALA A 27 -10.58 -9.48 -1.65
CA ALA A 27 -9.44 -10.38 -1.64
C ALA A 27 -8.74 -10.27 -0.28
N THR A 28 -8.86 -11.31 0.53
CA THR A 28 -8.39 -11.38 1.93
C THR A 28 -6.87 -11.48 2.03
N GLY A 29 -6.13 -11.19 0.94
CA GLY A 29 -4.69 -11.26 0.86
C GLY A 29 -4.02 -9.90 0.65
N LYS A 30 -2.70 -9.88 0.85
CA LYS A 30 -1.88 -8.70 0.49
C LYS A 30 -1.98 -8.43 -1.01
N PRO A 31 -2.06 -7.16 -1.43
CA PRO A 31 -2.02 -6.83 -2.85
C PRO A 31 -0.69 -7.28 -3.47
N LYS A 32 -0.76 -7.94 -4.62
CA LYS A 32 0.41 -8.32 -5.41
C LYS A 32 0.87 -7.12 -6.22
N VAL A 33 2.12 -6.74 -6.01
CA VAL A 33 2.72 -5.54 -6.62
C VAL A 33 3.92 -5.95 -7.45
N PHE A 34 3.88 -5.67 -8.74
CA PHE A 34 5.02 -5.83 -9.62
C PHE A 34 5.88 -4.56 -9.59
N ILE A 35 7.21 -4.70 -9.43
CA ILE A 35 8.15 -3.59 -9.53
C ILE A 35 9.01 -3.75 -10.79
N ASP A 36 8.94 -2.73 -11.64
CA ASP A 36 9.65 -2.68 -12.90
C ASP A 36 11.11 -2.20 -12.74
N TYR A 37 11.89 -2.30 -13.82
CA TYR A 37 13.17 -1.60 -13.91
C TYR A 37 12.97 -0.09 -13.89
N PHE A 38 13.95 0.60 -13.30
CA PHE A 38 13.86 2.07 -13.25
C PHE A 38 14.41 2.67 -14.53
N TYR A 39 13.64 3.57 -15.13
CA TYR A 39 14.13 4.42 -16.20
C TYR A 39 15.22 5.35 -15.65
N ARG A 40 16.30 5.52 -16.40
CA ARG A 40 17.39 6.44 -16.08
C ARG A 40 17.87 7.19 -17.31
N PRO A 41 18.32 8.46 -17.19
CA PRO A 41 19.08 9.14 -18.22
C PRO A 41 20.41 8.44 -18.50
N SER A 42 20.91 8.57 -19.72
CA SER A 42 22.16 7.88 -20.16
C SER A 42 23.42 8.30 -19.39
N ASN A 43 23.41 9.49 -18.79
CA ASN A 43 24.52 10.01 -17.97
C ASN A 43 24.59 9.41 -16.56
N ILE A 44 23.59 8.61 -16.14
CA ILE A 44 23.60 7.91 -14.86
C ILE A 44 24.10 6.48 -15.08
N LYS A 45 25.08 6.04 -14.28
CA LYS A 45 25.59 4.65 -14.32
C LYS A 45 24.45 3.66 -14.04
N ALA A 46 24.37 2.57 -14.83
CA ALA A 46 23.34 1.54 -14.62
C ALA A 46 23.39 0.97 -13.21
N ALA A 47 24.59 0.63 -12.72
CA ALA A 47 24.80 0.07 -11.39
C ALA A 47 24.23 0.98 -10.25
N TRP A 48 24.24 2.30 -10.42
CA TRP A 48 23.69 3.22 -9.44
C TRP A 48 22.15 3.19 -9.42
N ALA A 49 21.53 3.10 -10.60
CA ALA A 49 20.07 2.97 -10.70
C ALA A 49 19.59 1.60 -10.16
N ASP A 50 20.33 0.53 -10.42
CA ASP A 50 20.04 -0.81 -9.91
C ASP A 50 20.20 -0.88 -8.39
N ASN A 51 21.22 -0.22 -7.83
CA ASN A 51 21.38 -0.09 -6.37
C ASN A 51 20.19 0.66 -5.74
N LEU A 52 19.77 1.80 -6.33
CA LEU A 52 18.59 2.52 -5.86
C LEU A 52 17.34 1.64 -5.91
N ARG A 53 17.12 0.92 -7.03
CA ARG A 53 15.99 0.01 -7.19
C ARG A 53 16.00 -1.09 -6.12
N SER A 54 17.15 -1.67 -5.82
CA SER A 54 17.31 -2.68 -4.77
C SER A 54 16.95 -2.14 -3.39
N CYS A 55 17.36 -0.91 -3.06
CA CYS A 55 17.00 -0.24 -1.82
C CYS A 55 15.48 0.06 -1.74
N VAL A 56 14.86 0.42 -2.86
CA VAL A 56 13.39 0.61 -2.92
C VAL A 56 12.67 -0.72 -2.68
N ILE A 57 13.11 -1.81 -3.31
CA ILE A 57 12.57 -3.17 -3.11
C ILE A 57 12.69 -3.56 -1.63
N GLU A 58 13.87 -3.40 -1.01
CA GLU A 58 14.10 -3.66 0.41
C GLU A 58 13.12 -2.88 1.28
N GLY A 59 12.97 -1.58 1.01
CA GLY A 59 12.07 -0.72 1.78
C GLY A 59 10.59 -1.08 1.64
N ILE A 60 10.14 -1.47 0.45
CA ILE A 60 8.75 -1.92 0.22
C ILE A 60 8.50 -3.24 0.94
N THR A 61 9.41 -4.22 0.77
CA THR A 61 9.32 -5.55 1.38
C THR A 61 9.29 -5.47 2.91
N ALA A 62 10.09 -4.59 3.50
CA ALA A 62 10.14 -4.37 4.95
C ALA A 62 8.81 -3.87 5.54
N THR A 63 7.89 -3.34 4.72
CA THR A 63 6.55 -2.93 5.20
C THR A 63 5.61 -4.10 5.46
N SER A 64 5.87 -5.27 4.87
CA SER A 64 5.02 -6.46 4.89
C SER A 64 3.57 -6.24 4.42
N ARG A 65 3.25 -5.10 3.78
CA ARG A 65 1.89 -4.75 3.32
C ARG A 65 1.52 -5.29 1.95
N VAL A 66 2.52 -5.66 1.17
CA VAL A 66 2.34 -6.12 -0.21
C VAL A 66 3.13 -7.39 -0.45
N GLU A 67 2.66 -8.21 -1.36
CA GLU A 67 3.44 -9.30 -1.95
C GLU A 67 4.15 -8.73 -3.18
N LEU A 68 5.49 -8.62 -3.11
CA LEU A 68 6.27 -8.01 -4.17
C LEU A 68 6.73 -9.05 -5.18
N ILE A 69 6.43 -8.78 -6.45
CA ILE A 69 6.93 -9.55 -7.61
C ILE A 69 8.00 -8.69 -8.28
N ASP A 70 9.24 -9.17 -8.25
CA ASP A 70 10.37 -8.47 -8.86
C ASP A 70 10.53 -8.87 -10.33
N ALA A 71 10.72 -7.87 -11.22
CA ALA A 71 11.04 -8.06 -12.63
C ALA A 71 12.29 -8.90 -12.86
N SER A 72 13.19 -9.00 -11.88
CA SER A 72 14.43 -9.81 -11.97
C SER A 72 14.24 -11.30 -11.70
N THR A 73 13.04 -11.76 -11.35
CA THR A 73 12.81 -13.22 -11.21
C THR A 73 12.93 -13.93 -12.55
N LYS A 74 13.39 -15.18 -12.55
CA LYS A 74 13.73 -15.93 -13.78
C LYS A 74 12.62 -15.97 -14.84
N GLU A 75 11.36 -16.03 -14.41
CA GLU A 75 10.21 -16.11 -15.31
C GLU A 75 9.91 -14.75 -15.94
N THR A 76 10.03 -13.71 -15.17
CA THR A 76 9.89 -12.33 -15.64
C THR A 76 11.04 -11.92 -16.56
N LEU A 77 12.27 -12.42 -16.30
CA LEU A 77 13.41 -12.23 -17.20
C LEU A 77 13.16 -12.87 -18.57
N ARG A 78 12.59 -14.06 -18.63
CA ARG A 78 12.29 -14.73 -19.91
C ARG A 78 11.25 -13.93 -20.72
N LEU A 79 10.19 -13.46 -20.09
CA LEU A 79 9.17 -12.64 -20.74
C LEU A 79 9.74 -11.28 -21.20
N GLU A 80 10.62 -10.68 -20.41
CA GLU A 80 11.29 -9.43 -20.76
C GLU A 80 12.33 -9.63 -21.88
N GLU A 81 13.03 -10.77 -21.91
CA GLU A 81 13.96 -11.14 -22.97
C GLU A 81 13.23 -11.43 -24.29
N GLU A 82 12.12 -12.14 -24.25
CA GLU A 82 11.22 -12.33 -25.40
C GLU A 82 10.71 -10.98 -25.93
N ARG A 83 10.36 -10.05 -25.04
CA ARG A 83 9.93 -8.69 -25.40
C ARG A 83 11.04 -7.87 -26.05
N ARG A 84 12.27 -7.93 -25.53
CA ARG A 84 13.44 -7.22 -26.12
C ARG A 84 13.84 -7.75 -27.48
N ASN A 85 13.66 -9.04 -27.70
CA ASN A 85 13.97 -9.70 -28.96
C ASN A 85 12.89 -9.55 -30.02
N SER A 86 11.67 -9.11 -29.65
CA SER A 86 10.63 -8.74 -30.61
C SER A 86 10.94 -7.33 -31.13
N GLU A 87 11.44 -7.22 -32.35
CA GLU A 87 11.90 -5.98 -33.00
C GLU A 87 10.82 -4.89 -33.22
N ASN A 88 9.63 -5.02 -32.67
CA ASN A 88 8.53 -4.09 -32.81
C ASN A 88 8.18 -3.38 -31.49
N VAL A 89 9.11 -2.61 -30.96
CA VAL A 89 8.83 -1.70 -29.84
C VAL A 89 8.39 -0.33 -30.38
N VAL A 90 7.20 -0.27 -30.91
CA VAL A 90 6.53 1.02 -31.18
C VAL A 90 5.36 1.12 -30.22
N SER A 91 5.39 2.16 -29.36
CA SER A 91 4.32 2.76 -28.51
C SER A 91 3.09 1.93 -28.04
N GLY A 92 2.96 0.68 -28.37
CA GLY A 92 1.99 -0.29 -27.81
C GLY A 92 2.55 -1.14 -26.67
N GLY A 93 3.85 -1.09 -26.41
CA GLY A 93 4.57 -1.94 -25.47
C GLY A 93 4.10 -1.80 -24.02
N ASP A 94 3.63 -0.62 -23.62
CA ASP A 94 3.16 -0.40 -22.25
C ASP A 94 1.84 -1.13 -21.98
N LEU A 95 0.95 -1.24 -22.96
CA LEU A 95 -0.32 -1.95 -22.81
C LEU A 95 -0.13 -3.47 -22.80
N GLU A 96 0.80 -3.97 -23.60
CA GLU A 96 1.18 -5.39 -23.61
C GLU A 96 1.91 -5.81 -22.33
N ARG A 97 2.80 -4.95 -21.82
CA ARG A 97 3.42 -5.12 -20.49
C ARG A 97 2.38 -5.17 -19.38
N LEU A 98 1.40 -4.28 -19.41
CA LEU A 98 0.30 -4.26 -18.45
C LEU A 98 -0.53 -5.54 -18.51
N LYS A 99 -0.77 -6.12 -19.71
CA LYS A 99 -1.45 -7.41 -19.88
C LYS A 99 -0.64 -8.57 -19.31
N VAL A 100 0.68 -8.64 -19.58
CA VAL A 100 1.55 -9.69 -19.03
C VAL A 100 1.56 -9.62 -17.50
N MET A 101 1.68 -8.44 -16.92
CA MET A 101 1.66 -8.25 -15.46
C MET A 101 0.34 -8.66 -14.82
N THR A 102 -0.80 -8.43 -15.49
CA THR A 102 -2.11 -8.91 -15.03
C THR A 102 -2.24 -10.43 -15.13
N THR A 103 -1.62 -11.05 -16.11
CA THR A 103 -1.59 -12.53 -16.25
C THR A 103 -0.83 -13.18 -15.07
N GLU A 104 0.25 -12.55 -14.57
CA GLU A 104 0.97 -12.97 -13.37
C GLU A 104 0.21 -12.65 -12.06
N GLY A 105 -0.99 -12.10 -12.14
CA GLY A 105 -1.84 -11.79 -10.99
C GLY A 105 -1.42 -10.53 -10.23
N ALA A 106 -0.60 -9.66 -10.83
CA ALA A 106 -0.24 -8.39 -10.20
C ALA A 106 -1.43 -7.43 -10.18
N ASN A 107 -1.80 -6.98 -8.99
CA ASN A 107 -2.87 -5.99 -8.80
C ASN A 107 -2.38 -4.56 -9.07
N PHE A 108 -1.08 -4.32 -8.89
CA PHE A 108 -0.45 -3.00 -9.05
C PHE A 108 0.93 -3.13 -9.69
N LEU A 109 1.33 -2.04 -10.37
CA LEU A 109 2.64 -1.85 -10.96
C LEU A 109 3.32 -0.66 -10.30
N ILE A 110 4.57 -0.83 -9.88
CA ILE A 110 5.44 0.28 -9.47
C ILE A 110 6.47 0.52 -10.57
N THR A 111 6.48 1.73 -11.11
CA THR A 111 7.50 2.21 -12.03
C THR A 111 8.35 3.28 -11.36
N GLY A 112 9.65 3.29 -11.66
CA GLY A 112 10.60 4.26 -11.15
C GLY A 112 11.27 5.04 -12.27
N THR A 113 11.47 6.34 -12.05
CA THR A 113 12.28 7.19 -12.91
C THR A 113 13.34 7.87 -12.06
N VAL A 114 14.60 7.56 -12.32
CA VAL A 114 15.74 8.24 -11.70
C VAL A 114 15.89 9.60 -12.37
N THR A 115 15.75 10.67 -11.61
CA THR A 115 15.88 12.04 -12.12
C THR A 115 17.34 12.48 -12.10
N SER A 116 18.04 12.20 -11.00
CA SER A 116 19.46 12.48 -10.86
C SER A 116 20.11 11.58 -9.81
N ILE A 117 21.35 11.16 -10.06
CA ILE A 117 22.28 10.69 -9.04
C ILE A 117 23.57 11.44 -9.34
N ALA A 118 24.05 12.22 -8.39
CA ALA A 118 25.22 13.06 -8.56
C ALA A 118 26.18 12.92 -7.37
N THR A 119 27.46 12.99 -7.66
CA THR A 119 28.54 13.00 -6.68
C THR A 119 29.35 14.29 -6.78
N GLU A 120 29.85 14.76 -5.66
CA GLU A 120 30.74 15.92 -5.58
C GLU A 120 31.98 15.52 -4.78
N LYS A 121 33.16 15.69 -5.39
CA LYS A 121 34.45 15.46 -4.71
C LYS A 121 34.78 16.62 -3.79
N LYS A 122 35.06 16.34 -2.54
CA LYS A 122 35.45 17.30 -1.50
C LYS A 122 36.79 16.90 -0.89
N LYS A 123 37.36 17.78 -0.10
CA LYS A 123 38.61 17.52 0.65
C LYS A 123 38.43 17.86 2.12
N LEU A 124 38.99 17.06 2.98
CA LEU A 124 39.18 17.38 4.40
C LEU A 124 40.31 18.41 4.58
N ASP A 125 40.48 18.95 5.77
CA ASP A 125 41.50 19.93 6.08
C ASP A 125 42.93 19.39 5.88
N ASP A 126 43.12 18.08 6.02
CA ASP A 126 44.40 17.39 5.76
C ASP A 126 44.63 17.08 4.26
N GLY A 127 43.71 17.49 3.38
CA GLY A 127 43.77 17.25 1.94
C GLY A 127 43.20 15.90 1.48
N THR A 128 42.78 15.03 2.39
CA THR A 128 42.18 13.73 2.05
C THR A 128 40.88 13.92 1.26
N PRO A 129 40.73 13.30 0.06
CA PRO A 129 39.53 13.42 -0.74
C PRO A 129 38.40 12.55 -0.16
N TYR A 130 37.17 13.06 -0.23
CA TYR A 130 35.95 12.31 0.02
C TYR A 130 34.86 12.74 -0.98
N TYR A 131 33.79 11.99 -1.06
CA TYR A 131 32.70 12.25 -1.99
C TYR A 131 31.41 12.44 -1.22
N SER A 132 30.63 13.45 -1.57
CA SER A 132 29.22 13.55 -1.18
C SER A 132 28.33 13.09 -2.33
N ALA A 133 27.15 12.55 -2.03
CA ALA A 133 26.21 12.10 -3.04
C ALA A 133 24.79 12.61 -2.78
N THR A 134 24.06 12.86 -3.86
CA THR A 134 22.63 13.17 -3.87
C THR A 134 21.90 12.24 -4.81
N CYS A 135 20.63 11.91 -4.50
CA CYS A 135 19.79 11.07 -5.31
C CYS A 135 18.38 11.64 -5.37
N ALA A 136 17.82 11.76 -6.59
CA ALA A 136 16.43 12.16 -6.80
C ALA A 136 15.75 11.22 -7.79
N TYR A 137 14.52 10.79 -7.46
CA TYR A 137 13.74 9.87 -8.28
C TYR A 137 12.24 10.03 -8.02
N THR A 138 11.45 9.52 -8.95
CA THR A 138 9.99 9.49 -8.88
C THR A 138 9.52 8.05 -8.92
N LEU A 139 8.60 7.67 -8.04
CA LEU A 139 7.87 6.41 -8.10
C LEU A 139 6.41 6.67 -8.43
N LYS A 140 5.85 5.83 -9.30
CA LYS A 140 4.43 5.81 -9.65
C LYS A 140 3.86 4.45 -9.33
N VAL A 141 2.69 4.42 -8.68
CA VAL A 141 1.89 3.21 -8.45
C VAL A 141 0.70 3.26 -9.40
N ILE A 142 0.56 2.25 -10.23
CA ILE A 142 -0.42 2.19 -11.31
C ILE A 142 -1.26 0.93 -11.12
N ASN A 143 -2.58 1.03 -11.35
CA ASN A 143 -3.43 -0.13 -11.51
C ASN A 143 -3.34 -0.61 -12.97
N PRO A 144 -2.75 -1.79 -13.23
CA PRO A 144 -2.50 -2.24 -14.59
C PRO A 144 -3.77 -2.61 -15.36
N SER A 145 -4.88 -2.95 -14.68
CA SER A 145 -6.12 -3.36 -15.34
C SER A 145 -6.83 -2.20 -16.06
N ASN A 146 -6.62 -0.97 -15.61
CA ASN A 146 -7.27 0.22 -16.18
C ASN A 146 -6.32 1.40 -16.42
N GLY A 147 -5.01 1.23 -16.17
CA GLY A 147 -3.99 2.28 -16.33
C GLY A 147 -4.11 3.43 -15.32
N LYS A 148 -4.98 3.32 -14.31
CA LYS A 148 -5.21 4.40 -13.34
C LYS A 148 -3.99 4.60 -12.45
N LEU A 149 -3.52 5.84 -12.37
CA LEU A 149 -2.49 6.25 -11.43
C LEU A 149 -3.07 6.29 -10.00
N VAL A 150 -2.54 5.43 -9.13
CA VAL A 150 -2.94 5.32 -7.72
C VAL A 150 -2.18 6.31 -6.85
N SER A 151 -0.86 6.42 -7.10
CA SER A 151 0.02 7.32 -6.35
C SER A 151 1.20 7.73 -7.19
N THR A 152 1.68 8.96 -6.97
CA THR A 152 2.97 9.44 -7.51
C THR A 152 3.70 10.16 -6.39
N LYS A 153 4.97 9.84 -6.21
CA LYS A 153 5.80 10.48 -5.19
C LYS A 153 7.20 10.74 -5.68
N ASN A 154 7.68 11.96 -5.42
CA ASN A 154 9.05 12.38 -5.68
C ASN A 154 9.86 12.26 -4.40
N PHE A 155 11.06 11.72 -4.54
CA PHE A 155 12.01 11.54 -3.45
C PHE A 155 13.30 12.29 -3.75
N LYS A 156 13.91 12.84 -2.71
CA LYS A 156 15.23 13.47 -2.77
C LYS A 156 16.01 13.11 -1.50
N HIS A 157 17.23 12.62 -1.67
CA HIS A 157 18.11 12.18 -0.59
C HIS A 157 19.49 12.81 -0.73
N GLY A 158 20.21 12.91 0.38
CA GLY A 158 21.56 13.47 0.42
C GLY A 158 21.61 14.99 0.34
N ASP A 159 20.46 15.68 0.40
CA ASP A 159 20.36 17.14 0.33
C ASP A 159 20.29 17.76 1.71
N GLY A 160 20.99 18.89 1.88
CA GLY A 160 21.05 19.63 3.14
C GLY A 160 22.08 19.11 4.15
N ILE A 161 22.39 19.95 5.14
CA ILE A 161 23.47 19.72 6.13
C ILE A 161 23.22 18.47 6.99
N LEU A 162 21.97 18.24 7.38
CA LEU A 162 21.60 17.11 8.26
C LEU A 162 21.43 15.77 7.52
N ASN A 163 21.27 15.79 6.21
CA ASN A 163 21.07 14.61 5.38
C ASN A 163 22.25 14.32 4.44
N SER A 164 23.35 15.05 4.61
CA SER A 164 24.56 14.86 3.81
C SER A 164 25.09 13.44 3.98
N VAL A 165 25.35 12.79 2.86
CA VAL A 165 25.89 11.43 2.81
C VAL A 165 27.25 11.50 2.14
N THR A 166 28.26 10.91 2.78
CA THR A 166 29.64 10.91 2.27
C THR A 166 30.23 9.50 2.24
N GLY A 167 31.19 9.30 1.37
CA GLY A 167 31.99 8.07 1.22
C GLY A 167 33.39 8.38 0.75
N ASP A 168 34.30 7.40 0.88
CA ASP A 168 35.68 7.52 0.42
C ASP A 168 35.77 7.40 -1.10
N THR A 169 34.76 6.80 -1.73
CA THR A 169 34.60 6.69 -3.18
C THR A 169 33.23 7.19 -3.63
N GLU A 170 33.08 7.50 -4.93
CA GLU A 170 31.79 7.85 -5.54
C GLU A 170 30.75 6.75 -5.32
N ASP A 171 31.11 5.50 -5.58
CA ASP A 171 30.19 4.36 -5.50
C ASP A 171 29.74 4.10 -4.05
N GLU A 172 30.62 4.32 -3.09
CA GLU A 172 30.28 4.23 -1.67
C GLU A 172 29.30 5.34 -1.25
N ALA A 173 29.58 6.59 -1.64
CA ALA A 173 28.71 7.72 -1.34
C ALA A 173 27.31 7.51 -1.97
N VAL A 174 27.26 7.02 -3.22
CA VAL A 174 26.00 6.69 -3.91
C VAL A 174 25.28 5.54 -3.22
N SER A 175 25.98 4.48 -2.82
CA SER A 175 25.37 3.36 -2.09
C SER A 175 24.71 3.84 -0.78
N LYS A 176 25.40 4.67 -0.02
CA LYS A 176 24.89 5.24 1.22
C LYS A 176 23.67 6.14 1.00
N VAL A 177 23.65 6.98 -0.04
CA VAL A 177 22.48 7.85 -0.34
C VAL A 177 21.30 7.06 -0.83
N CYS A 178 21.49 6.03 -1.66
CA CYS A 178 20.42 5.14 -2.10
C CYS A 178 19.77 4.41 -0.93
N ARG A 179 20.56 4.03 0.09
CA ARG A 179 20.05 3.36 1.30
C ARG A 179 19.06 4.21 2.11
N GLN A 180 19.06 5.53 1.96
CA GLN A 180 18.03 6.38 2.56
C GLN A 180 16.64 6.11 1.98
N ALA A 181 16.54 5.55 0.76
CA ALA A 181 15.27 5.17 0.15
C ALA A 181 14.53 4.11 0.97
N VAL A 182 15.24 3.16 1.60
CA VAL A 182 14.62 2.11 2.42
C VAL A 182 13.64 2.68 3.45
N LYS A 183 14.04 3.75 4.14
CA LYS A 183 13.24 4.37 5.22
C LYS A 183 12.01 5.12 4.69
N THR A 184 12.06 5.63 3.45
CA THR A 184 11.01 6.47 2.88
C THR A 184 9.92 5.68 2.15
N MET A 185 10.17 4.39 1.82
CA MET A 185 9.20 3.54 1.14
C MET A 185 7.96 3.27 1.97
N ARG A 186 8.09 3.22 3.30
CA ARG A 186 6.95 2.99 4.20
C ARG A 186 5.81 3.98 3.94
N GLU A 187 6.12 5.27 3.79
CA GLU A 187 5.09 6.28 3.53
C GLU A 187 4.39 6.10 2.17
N LEU A 188 5.14 5.72 1.12
CA LEU A 188 4.56 5.41 -0.19
C LEU A 188 3.60 4.23 -0.08
N VAL A 189 4.06 3.13 0.50
CA VAL A 189 3.28 1.89 0.62
C VAL A 189 2.04 2.09 1.47
N GLU A 190 2.17 2.75 2.64
CA GLU A 190 1.04 3.02 3.53
C GLU A 190 -0.01 3.96 2.92
N SER A 191 0.40 4.87 2.04
CA SER A 191 -0.53 5.78 1.36
C SER A 191 -1.21 5.13 0.16
N ALA A 192 -0.49 4.30 -0.60
CA ALA A 192 -1.00 3.64 -1.80
C ALA A 192 -1.84 2.40 -1.48
N PHE A 193 -1.45 1.63 -0.46
CA PHE A 193 -2.07 0.35 -0.09
C PHE A 193 -2.67 0.43 1.32
N ARG A 194 -3.87 1.01 1.39
CA ARG A 194 -4.60 1.11 2.65
C ARG A 194 -5.18 -0.24 3.03
N ILE A 195 -5.10 -0.56 4.33
CA ILE A 195 -5.71 -1.75 4.90
C ILE A 195 -7.05 -1.34 5.49
N GLU A 196 -8.08 -2.11 5.23
CA GLU A 196 -9.42 -1.94 5.80
C GLU A 196 -9.85 -3.23 6.52
N GLY A 197 -10.55 -3.07 7.62
CA GLY A 197 -11.11 -4.16 8.40
C GLY A 197 -12.26 -3.64 9.27
N TYR A 198 -12.63 -4.40 10.29
CA TYR A 198 -13.76 -4.08 11.16
C TYR A 198 -13.35 -4.21 12.61
N VAL A 199 -14.05 -3.48 13.50
CA VAL A 199 -14.01 -3.76 14.92
C VAL A 199 -14.81 -5.03 15.18
N LEU A 200 -14.18 -6.00 15.84
CA LEU A 200 -14.80 -7.27 16.23
C LEU A 200 -15.52 -7.13 17.57
N GLU A 201 -14.79 -6.66 18.58
CA GLU A 201 -15.32 -6.49 19.93
C GLU A 201 -14.53 -5.43 20.71
N ILE A 202 -15.12 -4.92 21.78
CA ILE A 202 -14.46 -4.06 22.76
C ILE A 202 -13.87 -4.96 23.85
N SER A 203 -12.53 -4.98 23.96
CA SER A 203 -11.81 -5.77 24.96
C SER A 203 -11.82 -5.11 26.33
N GLU A 204 -11.68 -3.78 26.37
CA GLU A 204 -11.69 -3.01 27.63
C GLU A 204 -12.54 -1.75 27.47
N SER A 205 -13.39 -1.50 28.49
CA SER A 205 -14.18 -0.28 28.62
C SER A 205 -13.96 0.37 29.96
N LYS A 206 -13.93 1.70 30.00
CA LYS A 206 -13.94 2.45 31.27
C LYS A 206 -15.06 3.47 31.23
N LYS A 207 -16.05 3.32 32.13
CA LYS A 207 -17.32 4.05 32.08
C LYS A 207 -18.00 3.80 30.71
N ASP A 208 -18.35 4.87 29.99
CA ASP A 208 -19.01 4.81 28.68
C ASP A 208 -18.05 4.88 27.49
N GLU A 209 -16.76 4.61 27.70
CA GLU A 209 -15.73 4.73 26.65
C GLU A 209 -15.04 3.38 26.41
N ALA A 210 -14.89 2.99 25.15
CA ALA A 210 -14.00 1.92 24.73
C ALA A 210 -12.53 2.37 24.92
N LYS A 211 -11.72 1.54 25.56
CA LYS A 211 -10.29 1.78 25.79
C LYS A 211 -9.44 0.88 24.93
N GLU A 212 -9.82 -0.37 24.78
CA GLU A 212 -9.17 -1.34 23.93
C GLU A 212 -10.23 -2.12 23.13
N LEU A 213 -9.86 -2.51 21.91
CA LEU A 213 -10.74 -3.26 21.01
C LEU A 213 -9.93 -4.14 20.06
N TYR A 214 -10.56 -5.22 19.60
CA TYR A 214 -10.04 -6.10 18.57
C TYR A 214 -10.54 -5.69 17.19
N ILE A 215 -9.64 -5.80 16.19
CA ILE A 215 -9.95 -5.57 14.78
C ILE A 215 -9.66 -6.82 13.95
N SER A 216 -10.41 -7.02 12.85
CA SER A 216 -10.41 -8.19 11.96
C SER A 216 -9.29 -8.19 10.92
N ILE A 217 -8.12 -7.65 11.26
CA ILE A 217 -6.93 -7.59 10.41
C ILE A 217 -5.68 -7.75 11.26
N GLY A 218 -4.66 -8.40 10.72
CA GLY A 218 -3.44 -8.71 11.43
C GLY A 218 -2.20 -8.74 10.53
N SER A 219 -1.24 -9.60 10.86
CA SER A 219 0.02 -9.71 10.12
C SER A 219 -0.15 -10.09 8.66
N ASP A 220 -1.17 -10.90 8.33
CA ASP A 220 -1.46 -11.32 6.96
C ASP A 220 -1.92 -10.17 6.07
N ASN A 221 -2.47 -9.12 6.69
CA ASN A 221 -2.83 -7.88 6.02
C ASN A 221 -1.70 -6.84 6.05
N GLY A 222 -0.53 -7.17 6.63
CA GLY A 222 0.58 -6.25 6.79
C GLY A 222 0.38 -5.20 7.89
N VAL A 223 -0.41 -5.53 8.93
CA VAL A 223 -0.50 -4.71 10.14
C VAL A 223 0.79 -4.85 10.93
N GLY A 224 1.48 -3.75 11.14
CA GLY A 224 2.69 -3.69 11.95
C GLY A 224 2.44 -3.12 13.35
N PRO A 225 3.42 -3.28 14.28
CA PRO A 225 3.26 -2.92 15.70
C PRO A 225 3.04 -1.43 15.97
N ASP A 226 3.36 -0.57 15.03
CA ASP A 226 3.18 0.89 15.15
C ASP A 226 2.13 1.44 14.20
N ALA A 227 1.23 0.61 13.70
CA ALA A 227 0.19 1.06 12.79
C ALA A 227 -0.90 1.85 13.54
N TYR A 228 -1.51 2.77 12.80
CA TYR A 228 -2.64 3.57 13.24
C TYR A 228 -3.82 3.37 12.33
N PHE A 229 -5.02 3.46 12.90
CA PHE A 229 -6.27 3.33 12.16
C PHE A 229 -7.25 4.44 12.54
N ASP A 230 -7.98 4.92 11.54
CA ASP A 230 -9.19 5.69 11.75
C ASP A 230 -10.36 4.70 11.92
N ALA A 231 -11.13 4.82 12.99
CA ALA A 231 -12.39 4.10 13.17
C ALA A 231 -13.53 4.91 12.55
N CYS A 232 -14.29 4.29 11.66
CA CYS A 232 -15.30 4.95 10.84
C CYS A 232 -16.64 4.23 10.91
N ILE A 233 -17.75 4.98 10.78
CA ILE A 233 -19.07 4.43 10.46
C ILE A 233 -19.50 4.88 9.08
N GLU A 234 -20.18 3.98 8.36
CA GLU A 234 -20.82 4.32 7.10
C GLU A 234 -22.07 5.14 7.40
N ARG A 235 -22.26 6.21 6.65
CA ARG A 235 -23.46 7.02 6.65
C ARG A 235 -23.89 7.36 5.23
N GLU A 236 -25.15 7.57 5.04
CA GLU A 236 -25.70 8.04 3.79
C GLU A 236 -25.92 9.55 3.83
N ILE A 237 -25.47 10.26 2.79
CA ILE A 237 -25.69 11.69 2.61
C ILE A 237 -26.20 11.90 1.20
N ALA A 238 -27.45 12.36 1.07
CA ALA A 238 -28.10 12.60 -0.23
C ALA A 238 -27.99 11.40 -1.20
N GLY A 239 -28.27 10.19 -0.70
CA GLY A 239 -28.22 8.94 -1.47
C GLY A 239 -26.80 8.40 -1.75
N ARG A 240 -25.75 9.01 -1.16
CA ARG A 240 -24.37 8.60 -1.35
C ARG A 240 -23.76 8.08 -0.05
N LYS A 241 -23.10 6.92 -0.14
CA LYS A 241 -22.35 6.35 0.98
C LYS A 241 -21.12 7.20 1.30
N SER A 242 -20.93 7.50 2.57
CA SER A 242 -19.80 8.28 3.09
C SER A 242 -19.32 7.71 4.41
N ASN A 243 -18.01 7.69 4.65
CA ASN A 243 -17.45 7.28 5.93
C ASN A 243 -17.25 8.49 6.84
N LYS A 244 -17.80 8.42 8.05
CA LYS A 244 -17.56 9.40 9.13
C LYS A 244 -16.53 8.81 10.08
N VAL A 245 -15.38 9.48 10.24
CA VAL A 245 -14.40 9.14 11.28
C VAL A 245 -15.00 9.45 12.64
N ILE A 246 -15.02 8.47 13.53
CA ILE A 246 -15.54 8.55 14.91
C ILE A 246 -14.47 8.28 15.95
N GLY A 247 -13.30 7.76 15.56
CA GLY A 247 -12.22 7.50 16.50
C GLY A 247 -10.88 7.30 15.83
N PHE A 248 -9.85 7.18 16.68
CA PHE A 248 -8.47 6.96 16.28
C PHE A 248 -7.84 5.87 17.15
N LEU A 249 -7.27 4.87 16.50
CA LEU A 249 -6.73 3.66 17.10
C LEU A 249 -5.23 3.59 16.89
N LYS A 250 -4.51 3.03 17.88
CA LYS A 250 -3.10 2.64 17.76
C LYS A 250 -3.00 1.13 18.02
N VAL A 251 -2.25 0.42 17.21
CA VAL A 251 -1.94 -0.98 17.46
C VAL A 251 -1.21 -1.11 18.79
N LYS A 252 -1.72 -2.00 19.67
CA LYS A 252 -1.11 -2.39 20.93
C LYS A 252 -0.37 -3.71 20.77
N ASN A 253 -1.02 -4.70 20.16
CA ASN A 253 -0.45 -6.01 19.87
C ASN A 253 -1.07 -6.63 18.62
N VAL A 254 -0.26 -7.24 17.76
CA VAL A 254 -0.72 -8.07 16.63
C VAL A 254 -0.73 -9.51 17.12
N GLU A 255 -1.92 -10.10 17.29
CA GLU A 255 -2.09 -11.39 17.93
C GLU A 255 -2.17 -12.55 16.93
N GLY A 256 -2.39 -12.25 15.65
CA GLY A 256 -2.49 -13.28 14.61
C GLY A 256 -2.43 -12.72 13.20
N GLY A 257 -2.71 -13.61 12.24
CA GLY A 257 -2.80 -13.26 10.81
C GLY A 257 -3.90 -12.25 10.53
N ASP A 258 -5.03 -12.39 11.23
CA ASP A 258 -6.27 -11.65 11.02
C ASP A 258 -6.80 -10.95 12.30
N LEU A 259 -6.00 -10.89 13.37
CA LEU A 259 -6.41 -10.36 14.67
C LEU A 259 -5.37 -9.40 15.25
N THR A 260 -5.85 -8.21 15.64
CA THR A 260 -5.02 -7.17 16.26
C THR A 260 -5.76 -6.49 17.41
N LEU A 261 -5.10 -6.39 18.56
CA LEU A 261 -5.54 -5.58 19.69
C LEU A 261 -5.08 -4.13 19.48
N CYS A 262 -6.02 -3.20 19.55
CA CYS A 262 -5.79 -1.76 19.41
C CYS A 262 -6.18 -1.01 20.68
N GLU A 263 -5.38 0.00 21.02
CA GLU A 263 -5.72 1.01 22.02
C GLU A 263 -6.49 2.16 21.36
N VAL A 264 -7.59 2.59 21.97
CA VAL A 264 -8.38 3.72 21.50
C VAL A 264 -7.75 5.03 22.01
N LYS A 265 -7.18 5.80 21.10
CA LYS A 265 -6.54 7.09 21.43
C LYS A 265 -7.54 8.25 21.44
N LYS A 266 -8.60 8.19 20.62
CA LYS A 266 -9.67 9.20 20.55
C LYS A 266 -10.98 8.55 20.14
N GLY A 267 -12.12 9.11 20.57
CA GLY A 267 -13.43 8.69 20.11
C GLY A 267 -13.97 7.43 20.79
N GLY A 268 -13.48 7.08 21.99
CA GLY A 268 -13.90 5.86 22.68
C GLY A 268 -15.39 5.81 23.01
N LYS A 269 -16.00 6.97 23.31
CA LYS A 269 -17.45 7.07 23.56
C LYS A 269 -18.26 6.84 22.28
N GLU A 270 -17.87 7.49 21.21
CA GLU A 270 -18.53 7.39 19.91
C GLU A 270 -18.43 5.98 19.34
N ILE A 271 -17.25 5.33 19.47
CA ILE A 271 -17.03 3.94 19.05
C ILE A 271 -17.95 3.02 19.85
N LYS A 272 -17.98 3.15 21.18
CA LYS A 272 -18.83 2.32 22.03
C LYS A 272 -20.31 2.50 21.70
N GLN A 273 -20.77 3.74 21.55
CA GLN A 273 -22.16 4.04 21.17
C GLN A 273 -22.54 3.44 19.81
N ALA A 274 -21.64 3.49 18.82
CA ALA A 274 -21.85 2.90 17.50
C ALA A 274 -22.01 1.38 17.60
N ILE A 275 -21.14 0.70 18.35
CA ILE A 275 -21.18 -0.76 18.53
C ILE A 275 -22.40 -1.19 19.34
N ASP A 276 -22.69 -0.53 20.45
CA ASP A 276 -23.88 -0.79 21.28
C ASP A 276 -25.18 -0.57 20.49
N GLY A 277 -25.18 0.39 19.55
CA GLY A 277 -26.26 0.65 18.60
C GLY A 277 -26.33 -0.30 17.40
N GLY A 278 -25.49 -1.36 17.36
CA GLY A 278 -25.47 -2.36 16.29
C GLY A 278 -24.88 -1.84 14.96
N GLN A 279 -24.17 -0.71 14.97
CA GLN A 279 -23.50 -0.19 13.79
C GLN A 279 -22.15 -0.90 13.56
N LYS A 280 -21.87 -1.26 12.32
CA LYS A 280 -20.57 -1.80 11.92
C LYS A 280 -19.53 -0.69 11.90
N VAL A 281 -18.50 -0.82 12.75
CA VAL A 281 -17.36 0.11 12.77
C VAL A 281 -16.26 -0.41 11.87
N ILE A 282 -15.96 0.33 10.81
CA ILE A 282 -14.91 0.04 9.83
C ILE A 282 -13.60 0.67 10.33
N VAL A 283 -12.49 -0.04 10.21
CA VAL A 283 -11.15 0.51 10.49
C VAL A 283 -10.38 0.67 9.20
N LYS A 284 -9.74 1.83 9.03
CA LYS A 284 -8.93 2.15 7.84
C LYS A 284 -7.55 2.58 8.26
N SER A 285 -6.51 1.94 7.68
CA SER A 285 -5.13 2.29 8.02
C SER A 285 -4.82 3.74 7.65
N LYS A 286 -4.04 4.39 8.52
CA LYS A 286 -3.56 5.75 8.32
C LYS A 286 -2.07 5.72 8.04
N ALA A 287 -1.65 6.35 6.93
CA ALA A 287 -0.23 6.52 6.67
C ALA A 287 0.39 7.41 7.75
N LYS A 288 1.54 7.01 8.31
CA LYS A 288 2.35 7.91 9.13
C LYS A 288 2.80 9.07 8.23
N SER A 289 2.15 10.23 8.34
CA SER A 289 2.71 11.42 7.71
C SER A 289 3.99 11.80 8.44
N ALA A 290 5.05 12.10 7.70
CA ALA A 290 6.32 12.60 8.25
C ALA A 290 6.17 13.92 9.06
N GLY A 291 4.96 14.50 9.12
CA GLY A 291 4.62 15.78 9.73
C GLY A 291 4.00 15.73 11.12
N ILE A 292 3.88 14.56 11.78
CA ILE A 292 3.31 14.53 13.15
C ILE A 292 4.32 15.06 14.20
N LEU A 293 5.59 15.17 13.89
CA LEU A 293 6.60 15.76 14.76
C LEU A 293 6.70 17.31 14.67
N SER A 294 5.90 17.98 13.84
CA SER A 294 5.96 19.44 13.69
C SER A 294 4.81 20.21 14.36
N LYS A 295 3.98 19.54 15.19
CA LYS A 295 2.90 20.18 15.93
C LYS A 295 2.83 19.62 17.37
N ILE A 296 3.92 19.75 18.09
CA ILE A 296 3.94 19.81 19.56
C ILE A 296 4.74 21.04 19.94
#